data_a00ad034af768680c0758d0e86bf5f13
#
_entry.id   a00ad034af768680c0758d0e86bf5f13
#
_cell.length_a   1.000
_cell.length_b   1.000
_cell.length_c   1.000
_cell.angle_alpha   90.00
_cell.angle_beta   90.00
_cell.angle_gamma   90.00
#
_symmetry.space_group_name_H-M   'P 1'
#
loop_
_entity.id
_entity.type
_entity.pdbx_description
1 polymer ?
#
loop_
_entity_poly.entity_id
_entity_poly.type
_entity_poly.pdbx_seq_one_letter_code
_entity_poly.pdbx_strand_id
1 'polypeptide(L)'
;MQPRTPRERRLRDGVTPGSTIILPRNNRIKPPKGTRPRNNRWVWLGVLLLIPVLVLCFQIGVIADAIGAKDLRVDRPTPVLFNGFTALIIGVDDRKDGNGASVRSDTLMLLRVQPRTGGISLLSIPRDTRVMVRGRGQSKINAAYAYGYLHPQELYADNVSQQEAGMALAAETVEEFVGIRDFYYRVDYVIQLNFAGFARLIDAFGGITIDVPKHIIDDTYPTADYGTMRVEFLAGVQQLDGEQALIYARTRHADSDFGRIRRQQQVTQAVIAAVRHTNITQWWRIINDAPQIVGGSIRTTMPMTNPVMIAAWLWTFVQIDPQRIASQQISPQTMPRYTVDGTDLLWDADDVRRVTTAWLQDAGASVDPATAPISTDMVTQFRQAADDSWRNGTNYVRTLMGLTTSEGAASVQVFNASRVSGVARRTSDQLRSLGLVTEVPGDVLGDIATTTIIYDVNNHPKQAASIAQIIPGKVVTDKLPANIISSADIVIVVGTDIAK
;
A
#
# COMPACT_ATOMS: atom_id res chain seq x y z
N MET A 1 -51.80 17.65 -75.44
CA MET A 1 -51.30 16.46 -76.19
C MET A 1 -49.95 16.08 -75.64
N GLN A 2 -49.89 14.98 -74.84
CA GLN A 2 -48.67 14.46 -74.37
C GLN A 2 -48.00 13.59 -75.46
N PRO A 3 -46.66 13.65 -75.59
CA PRO A 3 -45.94 12.80 -76.56
C PRO A 3 -45.97 11.34 -76.12
N ARG A 4 -46.43 10.44 -76.94
CA ARG A 4 -46.43 8.99 -76.75
C ARG A 4 -44.96 8.45 -76.76
N THR A 5 -44.63 7.55 -75.85
CA THR A 5 -43.34 6.93 -75.77
C THR A 5 -42.99 6.04 -76.99
N PRO A 6 -41.71 5.83 -77.30
CA PRO A 6 -41.34 5.07 -78.53
C PRO A 6 -41.80 3.59 -78.56
N ARG A 7 -42.30 3.07 -77.45
CA ARG A 7 -42.79 1.68 -77.35
C ARG A 7 -44.20 1.46 -77.94
N GLU A 8 -45.01 2.51 -78.03
CA GLU A 8 -46.35 2.41 -78.60
C GLU A 8 -46.40 2.52 -80.12
N ARG A 9 -45.30 3.04 -80.75
CA ARG A 9 -45.23 3.15 -82.23
C ARG A 9 -44.88 1.83 -82.93
N ARG A 10 -44.22 0.86 -82.25
CA ARG A 10 -43.83 -0.42 -82.89
C ARG A 10 -44.94 -1.49 -82.93
N LEU A 11 -46.05 -1.29 -82.33
CA LEU A 11 -47.16 -2.26 -82.26
C LEU A 11 -48.25 -2.00 -83.38
N ARG A 12 -48.10 -0.88 -84.13
CA ARG A 12 -49.09 -0.50 -85.13
C ARG A 12 -48.75 -0.78 -86.60
N ASP A 13 -47.42 -0.91 -86.86
CA ASP A 13 -46.98 -1.08 -88.24
C ASP A 13 -46.44 -2.52 -88.40
N GLY A 14 -47.33 -3.41 -88.99
CA GLY A 14 -46.79 -4.64 -89.50
C GLY A 14 -47.45 -5.99 -89.07
N VAL A 15 -48.73 -5.97 -88.79
CA VAL A 15 -49.45 -7.28 -88.69
C VAL A 15 -50.21 -7.51 -89.99
N THR A 16 -49.64 -8.33 -90.86
CA THR A 16 -50.35 -8.88 -92.00
C THR A 16 -51.32 -9.96 -91.53
N PRO A 17 -52.57 -10.05 -92.11
CA PRO A 17 -53.52 -11.12 -91.76
C PRO A 17 -52.97 -12.47 -92.11
N GLY A 18 -52.75 -13.35 -91.08
CA GLY A 18 -52.21 -14.70 -91.23
C GLY A 18 -50.86 -14.99 -90.55
N SER A 19 -50.16 -14.01 -89.91
CA SER A 19 -48.93 -14.23 -89.16
C SER A 19 -49.21 -14.60 -87.70
N THR A 20 -48.77 -15.81 -87.30
CA THR A 20 -48.84 -16.28 -85.90
C THR A 20 -47.66 -15.62 -85.12
N ILE A 21 -47.99 -14.73 -84.22
CA ILE A 21 -47.00 -14.16 -83.32
C ILE A 21 -46.72 -15.17 -82.18
N ILE A 22 -45.55 -15.86 -82.16
CA ILE A 22 -45.10 -16.70 -81.09
C ILE A 22 -44.48 -15.75 -80.05
N LEU A 23 -45.22 -15.44 -78.99
CA LEU A 23 -44.66 -14.71 -77.83
C LEU A 23 -43.64 -15.56 -77.16
N PRO A 24 -42.43 -15.02 -76.83
CA PRO A 24 -41.43 -15.75 -76.11
C PRO A 24 -41.97 -16.21 -74.75
N ARG A 25 -41.79 -17.46 -74.44
CA ARG A 25 -42.19 -18.14 -73.19
C ARG A 25 -41.69 -17.28 -72.03
N ASN A 26 -42.65 -16.77 -71.24
CA ASN A 26 -42.38 -15.90 -70.10
C ASN A 26 -41.37 -16.60 -69.18
N ASN A 27 -40.13 -16.16 -69.22
CA ASN A 27 -39.15 -16.56 -68.21
C ASN A 27 -39.67 -16.07 -66.86
N ARG A 28 -40.18 -16.98 -66.04
CA ARG A 28 -40.58 -16.65 -64.67
C ARG A 28 -39.40 -15.99 -63.98
N ILE A 29 -39.48 -14.68 -63.82
CA ILE A 29 -38.58 -13.93 -62.96
C ILE A 29 -38.76 -14.57 -61.58
N LYS A 30 -37.72 -15.33 -61.12
CA LYS A 30 -37.70 -15.83 -59.76
C LYS A 30 -37.78 -14.61 -58.85
N PRO A 31 -38.74 -14.56 -57.92
CA PRO A 31 -38.74 -13.46 -56.93
C PRO A 31 -37.37 -13.40 -56.25
N PRO A 32 -36.84 -12.20 -55.96
CA PRO A 32 -35.58 -12.07 -55.24
C PRO A 32 -35.70 -12.91 -53.98
N LYS A 33 -34.71 -13.77 -53.72
CA LYS A 33 -34.63 -14.55 -52.48
C LYS A 33 -34.73 -13.54 -51.34
N GLY A 34 -35.89 -13.53 -50.67
CA GLY A 34 -36.09 -12.69 -49.50
C GLY A 34 -34.92 -12.99 -48.56
N THR A 35 -34.14 -11.96 -48.24
CA THR A 35 -33.13 -12.03 -47.20
C THR A 35 -33.89 -12.46 -45.95
N ARG A 36 -33.68 -13.72 -45.53
CA ARG A 36 -34.19 -14.19 -44.25
C ARG A 36 -33.72 -13.20 -43.21
N PRO A 37 -34.60 -12.64 -42.37
CA PRO A 37 -34.17 -11.74 -41.32
C PRO A 37 -33.10 -12.48 -40.54
N ARG A 38 -31.89 -11.92 -40.52
CA ARG A 38 -30.75 -12.45 -39.78
C ARG A 38 -31.21 -12.52 -38.33
N ASN A 39 -31.31 -13.73 -37.80
CA ASN A 39 -31.87 -13.98 -36.48
C ASN A 39 -30.88 -13.40 -35.46
N ASN A 40 -31.08 -12.12 -35.11
CA ASN A 40 -30.18 -11.36 -34.21
C ASN A 40 -30.31 -11.79 -32.73
N ARG A 41 -30.90 -12.97 -32.46
CA ARG A 41 -31.04 -13.49 -31.10
C ARG A 41 -29.70 -13.55 -30.36
N TRP A 42 -28.63 -13.91 -31.05
CA TRP A 42 -27.26 -13.93 -30.48
C TRP A 42 -26.76 -12.52 -30.17
N VAL A 43 -27.10 -11.52 -30.93
CA VAL A 43 -26.76 -10.13 -30.67
C VAL A 43 -27.49 -9.63 -29.42
N TRP A 44 -28.80 -9.94 -29.32
CA TRP A 44 -29.59 -9.58 -28.13
C TRP A 44 -29.14 -10.35 -26.89
N LEU A 45 -28.74 -11.62 -26.99
CA LEU A 45 -28.09 -12.36 -25.89
C LEU A 45 -26.74 -11.74 -25.48
N GLY A 46 -25.95 -11.32 -26.47
CA GLY A 46 -24.71 -10.58 -26.20
C GLY A 46 -24.95 -9.25 -25.47
N VAL A 47 -25.96 -8.48 -25.92
CA VAL A 47 -26.35 -7.24 -25.23
C VAL A 47 -26.89 -7.52 -23.83
N LEU A 48 -27.70 -8.55 -23.64
CA LEU A 48 -28.23 -8.92 -22.32
C LEU A 48 -27.15 -9.33 -21.34
N LEU A 49 -26.07 -9.98 -21.80
CA LEU A 49 -24.90 -10.32 -20.99
C LEU A 49 -23.98 -9.11 -20.77
N LEU A 50 -23.94 -8.15 -21.69
CA LEU A 50 -23.10 -6.97 -21.58
C LEU A 50 -23.61 -5.98 -20.53
N ILE A 51 -24.92 -5.85 -20.36
CA ILE A 51 -25.52 -4.93 -19.39
C ILE A 51 -25.07 -5.21 -17.96
N PRO A 52 -25.17 -6.44 -17.41
CA PRO A 52 -24.67 -6.74 -16.06
C PRO A 52 -23.16 -6.46 -15.90
N VAL A 53 -22.36 -6.72 -16.94
CA VAL A 53 -20.92 -6.42 -16.92
C VAL A 53 -20.68 -4.91 -16.85
N LEU A 54 -21.40 -4.11 -17.63
CA LEU A 54 -21.31 -2.65 -17.60
C LEU A 54 -21.75 -2.09 -16.25
N VAL A 55 -22.85 -2.61 -15.69
CA VAL A 55 -23.32 -2.23 -14.35
C VAL A 55 -22.28 -2.57 -13.31
N LEU A 56 -21.69 -3.76 -13.37
CA LEU A 56 -20.61 -4.17 -12.45
C LEU A 56 -19.38 -3.27 -12.57
N CYS A 57 -18.94 -2.96 -13.80
CA CYS A 57 -17.83 -2.04 -14.03
C CYS A 57 -18.13 -0.63 -13.50
N PHE A 58 -19.34 -0.13 -13.68
CA PHE A 58 -19.78 1.15 -13.14
C PHE A 58 -19.75 1.14 -11.61
N GLN A 59 -20.30 0.12 -10.96
CA GLN A 59 -20.30 -0.02 -9.50
C GLN A 59 -18.88 -0.11 -8.94
N ILE A 60 -18.00 -0.89 -9.59
CA ILE A 60 -16.58 -0.95 -9.22
C ILE A 60 -15.92 0.43 -9.32
N GLY A 61 -16.24 1.20 -10.37
CA GLY A 61 -15.74 2.57 -10.53
C GLY A 61 -16.17 3.49 -9.38
N VAL A 62 -17.46 3.43 -9.00
CA VAL A 62 -18.00 4.21 -7.87
C VAL A 62 -17.34 3.82 -6.54
N ILE A 63 -17.15 2.52 -6.30
CA ILE A 63 -16.47 2.02 -5.10
C ILE A 63 -15.02 2.50 -5.09
N ALA A 64 -14.31 2.35 -6.21
CA ALA A 64 -12.92 2.74 -6.34
C ALA A 64 -12.70 4.24 -6.07
N ASP A 65 -13.62 5.09 -6.51
CA ASP A 65 -13.59 6.53 -6.23
C ASP A 65 -13.88 6.82 -4.75
N ALA A 66 -14.81 6.08 -4.16
CA ALA A 66 -15.21 6.27 -2.76
C ALA A 66 -14.12 5.87 -1.74
N ILE A 67 -13.35 4.80 -2.04
CA ILE A 67 -12.34 4.24 -1.10
C ILE A 67 -10.90 4.45 -1.55
N GLY A 68 -10.68 4.79 -2.82
CA GLY A 68 -9.35 4.97 -3.38
C GLY A 68 -8.56 6.07 -2.67
N ALA A 69 -7.31 5.78 -2.33
CA ALA A 69 -6.34 6.71 -1.79
C ALA A 69 -5.07 6.67 -2.66
N LYS A 70 -4.48 7.83 -2.85
CA LYS A 70 -3.21 7.92 -3.56
C LYS A 70 -2.07 7.50 -2.64
N ASP A 71 -1.20 6.64 -3.11
CA ASP A 71 0.04 6.33 -2.40
C ASP A 71 1.06 7.44 -2.64
N LEU A 72 1.47 8.10 -1.57
CA LEU A 72 2.39 9.25 -1.61
C LEU A 72 3.84 8.86 -1.39
N ARG A 73 4.14 7.61 -1.09
CA ARG A 73 5.50 7.15 -0.84
C ARG A 73 6.33 7.27 -2.13
N VAL A 74 7.54 7.77 -2.01
CA VAL A 74 8.47 7.99 -3.15
C VAL A 74 8.81 6.66 -3.81
N ASP A 75 9.08 5.65 -2.99
CA ASP A 75 9.43 4.29 -3.39
C ASP A 75 8.20 3.39 -3.43
N ARG A 76 7.26 3.66 -4.32
CA ARG A 76 6.07 2.81 -4.45
C ARG A 76 6.45 1.42 -4.96
N PRO A 77 5.98 0.35 -4.31
CA PRO A 77 6.14 -0.97 -4.89
C PRO A 77 5.33 -1.08 -6.19
N THR A 78 5.94 -1.70 -7.19
CA THR A 78 5.19 -2.08 -8.39
C THR A 78 4.33 -3.28 -8.06
N PRO A 79 3.00 -3.22 -8.19
CA PRO A 79 2.12 -4.34 -7.87
C PRO A 79 2.50 -5.56 -8.69
N VAL A 80 2.83 -6.68 -8.04
CA VAL A 80 3.12 -7.94 -8.71
C VAL A 80 1.93 -8.87 -8.57
N LEU A 81 1.26 -9.16 -9.68
CA LEU A 81 -0.03 -9.85 -9.74
C LEU A 81 -0.05 -11.23 -9.04
N PHE A 82 1.05 -11.98 -9.03
CA PHE A 82 1.05 -13.38 -8.57
C PHE A 82 2.14 -13.71 -7.54
N ASN A 83 2.96 -12.76 -7.13
CA ASN A 83 4.06 -13.01 -6.18
C ASN A 83 3.69 -12.80 -4.71
N GLY A 84 2.41 -12.61 -4.42
CA GLY A 84 1.95 -12.22 -3.11
C GLY A 84 2.09 -10.73 -2.85
N PHE A 85 1.47 -10.26 -1.79
CA PHE A 85 1.52 -8.86 -1.40
C PHE A 85 1.51 -8.72 0.12
N THR A 86 1.99 -7.57 0.59
CA THR A 86 1.91 -7.15 1.98
C THR A 86 0.99 -5.94 2.07
N ALA A 87 0.00 -6.00 2.95
CA ALA A 87 -0.87 -4.87 3.24
C ALA A 87 -0.68 -4.41 4.70
N LEU A 88 -0.60 -3.10 4.93
CA LEU A 88 -0.68 -2.50 6.25
C LEU A 88 -2.13 -2.14 6.54
N ILE A 89 -2.70 -2.73 7.58
CA ILE A 89 -4.03 -2.40 8.10
C ILE A 89 -3.86 -1.39 9.22
N ILE A 90 -4.52 -0.24 9.08
CA ILE A 90 -4.51 0.85 10.07
C ILE A 90 -5.93 1.03 10.59
N GLY A 91 -6.15 0.74 11.86
CA GLY A 91 -7.38 1.08 12.57
C GLY A 91 -7.28 2.47 13.18
N VAL A 92 -8.13 3.39 12.73
CA VAL A 92 -8.09 4.80 13.16
C VAL A 92 -9.29 5.10 14.04
N ASP A 93 -9.04 5.71 15.20
CA ASP A 93 -10.07 6.36 16.01
C ASP A 93 -10.19 7.81 15.53
N ASP A 94 -11.25 8.11 14.79
CA ASP A 94 -11.54 9.43 14.22
C ASP A 94 -12.62 10.20 14.99
N ARG A 95 -12.87 9.81 16.24
CA ARG A 95 -13.81 10.55 17.10
C ARG A 95 -13.34 11.98 17.26
N LYS A 96 -14.21 12.92 16.93
CA LYS A 96 -13.95 14.35 17.09
C LYS A 96 -14.01 14.70 18.58
N ASP A 97 -12.85 14.70 19.22
CA ASP A 97 -12.73 15.35 20.52
C ASP A 97 -13.06 16.83 20.30
N GLY A 98 -13.74 17.48 21.25
CA GLY A 98 -14.14 18.88 21.13
C GLY A 98 -13.00 19.90 20.85
N ASN A 99 -11.75 19.44 20.86
CA ASN A 99 -10.52 20.18 20.51
C ASN A 99 -9.93 19.87 19.12
N GLY A 100 -10.62 19.10 18.30
CA GLY A 100 -10.39 19.09 16.85
C GLY A 100 -9.30 18.18 16.31
N ALA A 101 -8.57 17.36 17.07
CA ALA A 101 -7.61 16.44 16.45
C ALA A 101 -7.01 15.38 17.38
N SER A 102 -7.79 14.38 17.73
CA SER A 102 -7.21 13.14 18.25
C SER A 102 -7.36 12.01 17.25
N VAL A 103 -6.82 12.19 16.05
CA VAL A 103 -6.72 11.10 15.07
C VAL A 103 -5.52 10.26 15.42
N ARG A 104 -5.72 9.01 15.88
CA ARG A 104 -4.65 8.08 16.25
C ARG A 104 -4.87 6.72 15.61
N SER A 105 -3.79 6.10 15.20
CA SER A 105 -3.84 4.70 14.76
C SER A 105 -3.72 3.77 15.97
N ASP A 106 -4.85 3.25 16.43
CA ASP A 106 -4.88 2.34 17.58
C ASP A 106 -4.58 0.87 17.19
N THR A 107 -4.63 0.56 15.91
CA THR A 107 -4.28 -0.75 15.35
C THR A 107 -3.30 -0.58 14.19
N LEU A 108 -2.19 -1.29 14.26
CA LEU A 108 -1.19 -1.43 13.20
C LEU A 108 -0.91 -2.91 13.00
N MET A 109 -1.29 -3.44 11.85
CA MET A 109 -1.16 -4.87 11.54
C MET A 109 -0.70 -5.05 10.10
N LEU A 110 0.38 -5.78 9.90
CA LEU A 110 0.82 -6.23 8.59
C LEU A 110 0.14 -7.56 8.25
N LEU A 111 -0.40 -7.63 7.05
CA LEU A 111 -0.97 -8.82 6.43
C LEU A 111 -0.09 -9.21 5.24
N ARG A 112 0.55 -10.37 5.30
CA ARG A 112 1.24 -10.96 4.15
C ARG A 112 0.39 -12.06 3.55
N VAL A 113 0.17 -11.98 2.23
CA VAL A 113 -0.55 -12.98 1.46
C VAL A 113 0.38 -13.57 0.40
N GLN A 114 0.49 -14.89 0.34
CA GLN A 114 1.29 -15.60 -0.64
C GLN A 114 0.42 -16.56 -1.46
N PRO A 115 -0.01 -16.17 -2.68
CA PRO A 115 -0.94 -16.97 -3.49
C PRO A 115 -0.42 -18.35 -3.85
N ARG A 116 0.90 -18.49 -4.03
CA ARG A 116 1.51 -19.76 -4.45
C ARG A 116 1.41 -20.87 -3.39
N THR A 117 1.44 -20.50 -2.13
CA THR A 117 1.36 -21.43 -1.00
C THR A 117 -0.02 -21.44 -0.35
N GLY A 118 -0.89 -20.47 -0.69
CA GLY A 118 -2.14 -20.20 0.02
C GLY A 118 -1.92 -19.69 1.45
N GLY A 119 -0.66 -19.32 1.79
CA GLY A 119 -0.29 -18.87 3.12
C GLY A 119 -0.70 -17.43 3.37
N ILE A 120 -1.19 -17.19 4.58
CA ILE A 120 -1.41 -15.86 5.15
C ILE A 120 -0.71 -15.77 6.48
N SER A 121 -0.07 -14.64 6.73
CA SER A 121 0.51 -14.34 8.02
C SER A 121 0.20 -12.91 8.45
N LEU A 122 -0.17 -12.75 9.71
CA LEU A 122 -0.46 -11.48 10.36
C LEU A 122 0.70 -11.14 11.30
N LEU A 123 1.13 -9.88 11.30
CA LEU A 123 2.07 -9.32 12.27
C LEU A 123 1.47 -8.08 12.91
N SER A 124 1.14 -8.16 14.18
CA SER A 124 0.61 -7.02 14.93
C SER A 124 1.72 -6.25 15.63
N ILE A 125 1.64 -4.93 15.55
CA ILE A 125 2.61 -3.99 16.14
C ILE A 125 1.90 -3.20 17.24
N PRO A 126 2.40 -3.23 18.48
CA PRO A 126 1.84 -2.43 19.56
C PRO A 126 1.94 -0.94 19.25
N ARG A 127 0.87 -0.21 19.47
CA ARG A 127 0.75 1.22 19.16
C ARG A 127 1.74 2.12 19.94
N ASP A 128 2.16 1.68 21.12
CA ASP A 128 3.04 2.42 22.03
C ASP A 128 4.54 2.11 21.78
N THR A 129 4.88 1.36 20.73
CA THR A 129 6.26 1.06 20.34
C THR A 129 7.01 2.34 19.96
N ARG A 130 8.15 2.61 20.61
CA ARG A 130 8.99 3.78 20.34
C ARG A 130 9.80 3.58 19.07
N VAL A 131 9.63 4.49 18.11
CA VAL A 131 10.28 4.45 16.80
C VAL A 131 10.72 5.85 16.37
N MET A 132 11.53 5.92 15.32
CA MET A 132 11.78 7.17 14.60
C MET A 132 10.65 7.43 13.61
N VAL A 133 10.06 8.62 13.69
CA VAL A 133 9.02 9.09 12.76
C VAL A 133 9.60 10.25 11.95
N ARG A 134 9.59 10.15 10.63
CA ARG A 134 10.10 11.20 9.74
C ARG A 134 9.43 12.54 10.02
N GLY A 135 10.23 13.59 10.19
CA GLY A 135 9.77 14.95 10.52
C GLY A 135 9.43 15.20 11.99
N ARG A 136 9.22 14.13 12.80
CA ARG A 136 8.86 14.25 14.22
C ARG A 136 9.97 13.82 15.18
N GLY A 137 10.87 12.92 14.77
CA GLY A 137 11.86 12.31 15.64
C GLY A 137 11.33 11.10 16.40
N GLN A 138 11.93 10.76 17.56
CA GLN A 138 11.49 9.64 18.39
C GLN A 138 10.08 9.85 18.93
N SER A 139 9.21 8.88 18.67
CA SER A 139 7.81 8.92 19.09
C SER A 139 7.22 7.50 19.15
N LYS A 140 6.00 7.38 19.68
CA LYS A 140 5.23 6.15 19.55
C LYS A 140 4.84 5.91 18.08
N ILE A 141 4.83 4.67 17.65
CA ILE A 141 4.53 4.32 16.23
C ILE A 141 3.14 4.79 15.78
N ASN A 142 2.15 4.81 16.70
CA ASN A 142 0.82 5.31 16.41
C ASN A 142 0.77 6.82 16.12
N ALA A 143 1.79 7.57 16.51
CA ALA A 143 1.91 8.99 16.22
C ALA A 143 2.29 9.26 14.76
N ALA A 144 2.82 8.26 14.03
CA ALA A 144 3.19 8.43 12.64
C ALA A 144 1.99 8.80 11.77
N TYR A 145 0.88 8.07 11.91
CA TYR A 145 -0.35 8.39 11.18
C TYR A 145 -0.85 9.81 11.52
N ALA A 146 -0.94 10.13 12.82
CA ALA A 146 -1.42 11.44 13.28
C ALA A 146 -0.53 12.59 12.79
N TYR A 147 0.78 12.41 12.81
CA TYR A 147 1.72 13.42 12.35
C TYR A 147 1.61 13.64 10.84
N GLY A 148 1.53 12.58 10.04
CA GLY A 148 1.30 12.68 8.60
C GLY A 148 -0.03 13.36 8.27
N TYR A 149 -1.09 13.03 9.01
CA TYR A 149 -2.41 13.62 8.87
C TYR A 149 -2.41 15.15 9.14
N LEU A 150 -1.67 15.60 10.15
CA LEU A 150 -1.62 17.00 10.55
C LEU A 150 -0.66 17.86 9.72
N HIS A 151 0.38 17.23 9.11
CA HIS A 151 1.45 17.92 8.39
C HIS A 151 1.62 17.42 6.93
N PRO A 152 0.54 17.33 6.14
CA PRO A 152 0.61 16.72 4.80
C PRO A 152 1.52 17.48 3.84
N GLN A 153 1.46 18.81 3.88
CA GLN A 153 2.22 19.68 2.97
C GLN A 153 3.71 19.74 3.31
N GLU A 154 4.05 19.68 4.60
CA GLU A 154 5.44 19.67 5.05
C GLU A 154 6.17 18.37 4.67
N LEU A 155 5.43 17.26 4.62
CA LEU A 155 6.00 15.94 4.44
C LEU A 155 6.01 15.45 2.99
N TYR A 156 5.03 15.87 2.18
CA TYR A 156 4.84 15.35 0.83
C TYR A 156 4.76 16.44 -0.23
N ALA A 157 3.61 17.07 -0.43
CA ALA A 157 3.44 18.11 -1.45
C ALA A 157 2.15 18.91 -1.18
N ASP A 158 1.99 20.00 -1.91
CA ASP A 158 0.74 20.76 -1.94
C ASP A 158 -0.40 19.88 -2.53
N ASN A 159 -1.62 20.14 -2.06
CA ASN A 159 -2.85 19.45 -2.49
C ASN A 159 -2.91 17.94 -2.22
N VAL A 160 -2.26 17.49 -1.15
CA VAL A 160 -2.33 16.12 -0.66
C VAL A 160 -3.39 16.02 0.44
N SER A 161 -4.18 14.94 0.43
CA SER A 161 -5.16 14.74 1.50
C SER A 161 -4.48 14.34 2.82
N GLN A 162 -5.05 14.79 3.93
CA GLN A 162 -4.55 14.48 5.27
C GLN A 162 -4.51 12.97 5.52
N GLN A 163 -5.54 12.25 5.08
CA GLN A 163 -5.62 10.79 5.22
C GLN A 163 -4.50 10.10 4.44
N GLU A 164 -4.26 10.49 3.18
CA GLU A 164 -3.20 9.91 2.35
C GLU A 164 -1.81 10.13 2.95
N ALA A 165 -1.55 11.33 3.47
CA ALA A 165 -0.30 11.65 4.14
C ALA A 165 -0.12 10.84 5.44
N GLY A 166 -1.19 10.68 6.23
CA GLY A 166 -1.18 9.83 7.41
C GLY A 166 -0.90 8.36 7.08
N MET A 167 -1.57 7.83 6.06
CA MET A 167 -1.37 6.46 5.57
C MET A 167 0.07 6.24 5.07
N ALA A 168 0.61 7.18 4.30
CA ALA A 168 1.95 7.08 3.76
C ALA A 168 3.02 7.10 4.85
N LEU A 169 2.95 8.06 5.80
CA LEU A 169 3.93 8.15 6.88
C LEU A 169 3.86 6.95 7.83
N ALA A 170 2.67 6.45 8.12
CA ALA A 170 2.52 5.24 8.92
C ALA A 170 3.15 4.03 8.22
N ALA A 171 2.96 3.88 6.91
CA ALA A 171 3.55 2.78 6.15
C ALA A 171 5.09 2.88 6.09
N GLU A 172 5.64 4.07 5.82
CA GLU A 172 7.09 4.31 5.84
C GLU A 172 7.69 3.95 7.21
N THR A 173 7.05 4.40 8.29
CA THR A 173 7.50 4.15 9.67
C THR A 173 7.44 2.67 10.02
N VAL A 174 6.39 1.97 9.62
CA VAL A 174 6.24 0.52 9.85
C VAL A 174 7.28 -0.26 9.04
N GLU A 175 7.48 0.06 7.76
CA GLU A 175 8.50 -0.59 6.91
C GLU A 175 9.90 -0.46 7.52
N GLU A 176 10.23 0.73 8.03
CA GLU A 176 11.52 0.99 8.68
C GLU A 176 11.65 0.21 9.98
N PHE A 177 10.61 0.22 10.82
CA PHE A 177 10.62 -0.46 12.10
C PHE A 177 10.79 -1.98 11.98
N VAL A 178 10.01 -2.63 11.12
CA VAL A 178 10.10 -4.09 10.94
C VAL A 178 11.28 -4.52 10.08
N GLY A 179 11.97 -3.59 9.42
CA GLY A 179 13.10 -3.88 8.55
C GLY A 179 12.74 -4.76 7.34
N ILE A 180 11.48 -4.71 6.87
CA ILE A 180 10.97 -5.59 5.81
C ILE A 180 11.77 -5.43 4.50
N ARG A 181 12.36 -4.25 4.28
CA ARG A 181 13.18 -3.94 3.09
C ARG A 181 14.47 -4.76 3.04
N ASP A 182 15.00 -5.14 4.19
CA ASP A 182 16.20 -5.98 4.28
C ASP A 182 15.95 -7.38 3.70
N PHE A 183 14.68 -7.79 3.62
CA PHE A 183 14.23 -9.04 3.02
C PHE A 183 13.71 -8.87 1.59
N TYR A 184 13.94 -7.71 0.96
CA TYR A 184 13.43 -7.35 -0.38
C TYR A 184 11.91 -7.34 -0.50
N TYR A 185 11.20 -7.21 0.61
CA TYR A 185 9.75 -7.03 0.66
C TYR A 185 9.40 -5.57 0.99
N ARG A 186 8.16 -5.21 0.74
CA ARG A 186 7.61 -3.88 1.02
C ARG A 186 6.16 -3.98 1.46
N VAL A 187 5.64 -2.92 2.02
CA VAL A 187 4.20 -2.73 2.17
C VAL A 187 3.65 -2.32 0.81
N ASP A 188 2.97 -3.25 0.12
CA ASP A 188 2.40 -3.00 -1.21
C ASP A 188 1.16 -2.11 -1.14
N TYR A 189 0.33 -2.34 -0.12
CA TYR A 189 -0.93 -1.62 0.04
C TYR A 189 -1.13 -1.15 1.47
N VAL A 190 -1.83 -0.03 1.61
CA VAL A 190 -2.29 0.47 2.90
C VAL A 190 -3.82 0.46 2.92
N ILE A 191 -4.39 -0.07 3.98
CA ILE A 191 -5.84 -0.12 4.21
C ILE A 191 -6.11 0.58 5.54
N GLN A 192 -6.82 1.68 5.48
CA GLN A 192 -7.28 2.41 6.65
C GLN A 192 -8.76 2.14 6.89
N LEU A 193 -9.11 1.87 8.15
CA LEU A 193 -10.49 1.70 8.58
C LEU A 193 -10.73 2.52 9.85
N ASN A 194 -11.86 3.21 9.92
CA ASN A 194 -12.36 3.72 11.18
C ASN A 194 -13.36 2.73 11.82
N PHE A 195 -13.78 3.01 13.04
CA PHE A 195 -14.69 2.13 13.79
C PHE A 195 -16.01 1.87 13.09
N ALA A 196 -16.60 2.90 12.49
CA ALA A 196 -17.86 2.78 11.76
C ALA A 196 -17.71 1.94 10.49
N GLY A 197 -16.61 2.12 9.75
CA GLY A 197 -16.30 1.31 8.56
C GLY A 197 -16.05 -0.14 8.90
N PHE A 198 -15.34 -0.39 10.00
CA PHE A 198 -15.10 -1.75 10.50
C PHE A 198 -16.41 -2.48 10.82
N ALA A 199 -17.30 -1.86 11.61
CA ALA A 199 -18.57 -2.47 11.98
C ALA A 199 -19.43 -2.74 10.73
N ARG A 200 -19.62 -1.74 9.85
CA ARG A 200 -20.40 -1.91 8.62
C ARG A 200 -19.83 -2.97 7.68
N LEU A 201 -18.51 -3.09 7.60
CA LEU A 201 -17.87 -4.13 6.80
C LEU A 201 -18.25 -5.53 7.31
N ILE A 202 -18.22 -5.75 8.61
CA ILE A 202 -18.61 -7.02 9.22
C ILE A 202 -20.10 -7.31 9.01
N ASP A 203 -20.97 -6.32 9.20
CA ASP A 203 -22.41 -6.46 8.96
C ASP A 203 -22.73 -6.80 7.52
N ALA A 204 -21.97 -6.25 6.56
CA ALA A 204 -22.13 -6.55 5.14
C ALA A 204 -21.89 -8.04 4.81
N PHE A 205 -21.00 -8.69 5.56
CA PHE A 205 -20.77 -10.14 5.47
C PHE A 205 -21.79 -10.97 6.28
N GLY A 206 -22.68 -10.33 7.03
CA GLY A 206 -23.67 -11.01 7.90
C GLY A 206 -23.09 -11.38 9.25
N GLY A 207 -22.08 -10.68 9.71
CA GLY A 207 -21.37 -10.95 10.95
C GLY A 207 -20.19 -11.90 10.79
N ILE A 208 -19.49 -12.15 11.89
CA ILE A 208 -18.35 -13.07 11.95
C ILE A 208 -18.50 -14.07 13.09
N THR A 209 -17.94 -15.25 12.90
CA THR A 209 -17.90 -16.30 13.94
C THR A 209 -16.57 -16.24 14.68
N ILE A 210 -16.61 -16.08 16.00
CA ILE A 210 -15.43 -16.05 16.88
C ILE A 210 -15.55 -17.17 17.92
N ASP A 211 -14.50 -17.95 18.09
CA ASP A 211 -14.33 -18.81 19.25
C ASP A 211 -13.65 -18.03 20.36
N VAL A 212 -14.42 -17.62 21.36
CA VAL A 212 -13.93 -16.86 22.51
C VAL A 212 -13.23 -17.81 23.48
N PRO A 213 -11.89 -17.71 23.68
CA PRO A 213 -11.13 -18.75 24.38
C PRO A 213 -11.39 -18.79 25.88
N LYS A 214 -11.85 -17.71 26.47
CA LYS A 214 -12.19 -17.58 27.89
C LYS A 214 -13.26 -16.52 28.08
N HIS A 215 -14.01 -16.63 29.17
CA HIS A 215 -14.97 -15.61 29.58
C HIS A 215 -14.27 -14.25 29.76
N ILE A 216 -14.79 -13.21 29.11
CA ILE A 216 -14.26 -11.85 29.10
C ILE A 216 -15.30 -10.92 29.70
N ILE A 217 -14.90 -10.17 30.71
CA ILE A 217 -15.73 -9.12 31.33
C ILE A 217 -14.92 -7.84 31.37
N ASP A 218 -15.46 -6.75 30.85
CA ASP A 218 -14.88 -5.39 30.92
C ASP A 218 -15.95 -4.46 31.49
N ASP A 219 -15.80 -4.06 32.75
CA ASP A 219 -16.77 -3.21 33.47
C ASP A 219 -16.63 -1.73 33.12
N THR A 220 -15.55 -1.37 32.38
CA THR A 220 -15.18 0.00 32.10
C THR A 220 -14.96 0.26 30.62
N TYR A 221 -15.67 -0.48 29.76
CA TYR A 221 -15.59 -0.28 28.31
C TYR A 221 -16.07 1.13 27.94
N PRO A 222 -15.26 1.94 27.22
CA PRO A 222 -15.60 3.33 26.93
C PRO A 222 -16.72 3.44 25.88
N THR A 223 -17.77 4.18 26.19
CA THR A 223 -18.87 4.52 25.28
C THR A 223 -18.55 5.74 24.41
N ALA A 224 -19.37 6.00 23.40
CA ALA A 224 -19.18 7.12 22.48
C ALA A 224 -19.38 8.50 23.14
N ASP A 225 -20.15 8.55 24.23
CA ASP A 225 -20.46 9.74 25.04
C ASP A 225 -19.48 9.94 26.21
N TYR A 226 -18.29 9.31 26.14
CA TYR A 226 -17.24 9.35 27.17
C TYR A 226 -17.65 8.72 28.52
N GLY A 227 -18.74 7.98 28.55
CA GLY A 227 -19.12 7.13 29.68
C GLY A 227 -18.42 5.77 29.65
N THR A 228 -18.86 4.88 30.52
CA THR A 228 -18.43 3.48 30.55
C THR A 228 -19.62 2.56 30.59
N MET A 229 -19.48 1.38 30.01
CA MET A 229 -20.45 0.31 30.11
C MET A 229 -19.78 -1.03 30.41
N ARG A 230 -20.53 -1.95 31.03
CA ARG A 230 -20.10 -3.33 31.19
C ARG A 230 -20.33 -4.07 29.87
N VAL A 231 -19.33 -4.77 29.39
CA VAL A 231 -19.45 -5.71 28.29
C VAL A 231 -19.00 -7.09 28.71
N GLU A 232 -19.65 -8.12 28.16
CA GLU A 232 -19.43 -9.51 28.56
C GLU A 232 -19.46 -10.42 27.32
N PHE A 233 -18.42 -11.25 27.15
CA PHE A 233 -18.37 -12.30 26.16
C PHE A 233 -18.14 -13.64 26.86
N LEU A 234 -19.09 -14.57 26.72
CA LEU A 234 -18.94 -15.91 27.26
C LEU A 234 -17.89 -16.69 26.47
N ALA A 235 -17.28 -17.70 27.11
CA ALA A 235 -16.38 -18.61 26.40
C ALA A 235 -17.13 -19.47 25.37
N GLY A 236 -16.49 -19.81 24.26
CA GLY A 236 -17.03 -20.66 23.19
C GLY A 236 -17.37 -19.91 21.93
N VAL A 237 -17.89 -20.63 20.94
CA VAL A 237 -18.19 -20.12 19.60
C VAL A 237 -19.40 -19.20 19.64
N GLN A 238 -19.22 -17.98 19.12
CA GLN A 238 -20.26 -16.95 19.08
C GLN A 238 -20.28 -16.30 17.68
N GLN A 239 -21.51 -15.93 17.25
CA GLN A 239 -21.71 -15.09 16.07
C GLN A 239 -21.79 -13.64 16.53
N LEU A 240 -20.91 -12.81 16.02
CA LEU A 240 -20.82 -11.38 16.35
C LEU A 240 -21.23 -10.53 15.15
N ASP A 241 -22.11 -9.55 15.35
CA ASP A 241 -22.35 -8.47 14.40
C ASP A 241 -21.20 -7.46 14.42
N GLY A 242 -21.31 -6.40 13.59
CA GLY A 242 -20.24 -5.41 13.45
C GLY A 242 -19.96 -4.64 14.74
N GLU A 243 -20.98 -4.28 15.50
CA GLU A 243 -20.82 -3.58 16.78
C GLU A 243 -20.20 -4.48 17.85
N GLN A 244 -20.70 -5.70 18.00
CA GLN A 244 -20.16 -6.69 18.93
C GLN A 244 -18.71 -7.04 18.61
N ALA A 245 -18.38 -7.22 17.33
CA ALA A 245 -17.01 -7.48 16.88
C ALA A 245 -16.07 -6.29 17.16
N LEU A 246 -16.55 -5.07 17.00
CA LEU A 246 -15.81 -3.85 17.35
C LEU A 246 -15.57 -3.77 18.87
N ILE A 247 -16.58 -4.03 19.68
CA ILE A 247 -16.46 -4.08 21.14
C ILE A 247 -15.44 -5.16 21.54
N TYR A 248 -15.55 -6.38 20.98
CA TYR A 248 -14.62 -7.47 21.24
C TYR A 248 -13.17 -7.10 20.90
N ALA A 249 -12.93 -6.49 19.73
CA ALA A 249 -11.61 -6.07 19.28
C ALA A 249 -11.01 -4.92 20.10
N ARG A 250 -11.84 -4.12 20.81
CA ARG A 250 -11.43 -2.94 21.59
C ARG A 250 -11.33 -3.18 23.08
N THR A 251 -12.01 -4.20 23.61
CA THR A 251 -11.95 -4.56 25.03
C THR A 251 -10.51 -4.73 25.51
N ARG A 252 -10.13 -4.12 26.62
CA ARG A 252 -8.75 -4.14 27.16
C ARG A 252 -8.66 -4.29 28.67
N HIS A 253 -9.64 -3.85 29.44
CA HIS A 253 -9.58 -3.89 30.90
C HIS A 253 -9.76 -5.30 31.47
N ALA A 254 -10.26 -6.24 30.68
CA ALA A 254 -10.36 -7.66 31.05
C ALA A 254 -9.00 -8.39 31.07
N ASP A 255 -7.99 -7.84 30.36
CA ASP A 255 -6.64 -8.39 30.32
C ASP A 255 -5.61 -7.29 29.94
N SER A 256 -4.59 -7.58 29.16
CA SER A 256 -3.56 -6.61 28.77
C SER A 256 -3.82 -6.05 27.37
N ASP A 257 -3.03 -5.05 26.97
CA ASP A 257 -2.99 -4.53 25.59
C ASP A 257 -2.63 -5.64 24.56
N PHE A 258 -1.81 -6.61 24.98
CA PHE A 258 -1.50 -7.80 24.17
C PHE A 258 -2.69 -8.75 24.02
N GLY A 259 -3.59 -8.82 24.99
CA GLY A 259 -4.86 -9.51 24.86
C GLY A 259 -5.75 -8.86 23.79
N ARG A 260 -5.81 -7.53 23.75
CA ARG A 260 -6.49 -6.78 22.69
C ARG A 260 -5.92 -7.10 21.32
N ILE A 261 -4.60 -7.12 21.16
CA ILE A 261 -3.94 -7.45 19.89
C ILE A 261 -4.35 -8.85 19.42
N ARG A 262 -4.37 -9.84 20.31
CA ARG A 262 -4.84 -11.20 19.96
C ARG A 262 -6.30 -11.22 19.50
N ARG A 263 -7.18 -10.48 20.13
CA ARG A 263 -8.59 -10.36 19.70
C ARG A 263 -8.70 -9.69 18.33
N GLN A 264 -7.91 -8.67 18.06
CA GLN A 264 -7.86 -8.04 16.73
C GLN A 264 -7.39 -9.02 15.64
N GLN A 265 -6.41 -9.87 15.94
CA GLN A 265 -6.00 -10.94 15.03
C GLN A 265 -7.10 -11.97 14.80
N GLN A 266 -7.79 -12.43 15.87
CA GLN A 266 -8.93 -13.35 15.75
C GLN A 266 -10.04 -12.77 14.87
N VAL A 267 -10.41 -11.50 15.10
CA VAL A 267 -11.41 -10.82 14.27
C VAL A 267 -10.96 -10.72 12.81
N THR A 268 -9.69 -10.38 12.58
CA THR A 268 -9.15 -10.31 11.20
C THR A 268 -9.20 -11.67 10.51
N GLN A 269 -8.84 -12.75 11.20
CA GLN A 269 -8.97 -14.12 10.70
C GLN A 269 -10.42 -14.48 10.37
N ALA A 270 -11.36 -14.13 11.27
CA ALA A 270 -12.78 -14.39 11.11
C ALA A 270 -13.38 -13.60 9.93
N VAL A 271 -12.94 -12.36 9.71
CA VAL A 271 -13.32 -11.56 8.51
C VAL A 271 -12.81 -12.23 7.24
N ILE A 272 -11.55 -12.67 7.19
CA ILE A 272 -10.99 -13.39 6.04
C ILE A 272 -11.82 -14.67 5.77
N ALA A 273 -12.20 -15.41 6.81
CA ALA A 273 -13.06 -16.58 6.67
C ALA A 273 -14.46 -16.22 6.16
N ALA A 274 -15.09 -15.14 6.66
CA ALA A 274 -16.39 -14.66 6.19
C ALA A 274 -16.37 -14.27 4.70
N VAL A 275 -15.34 -13.55 4.26
CA VAL A 275 -15.15 -13.22 2.84
C VAL A 275 -15.16 -14.46 1.96
N ARG A 276 -14.50 -15.53 2.38
CA ARG A 276 -14.44 -16.79 1.62
C ARG A 276 -15.77 -17.53 1.57
N HIS A 277 -16.54 -17.49 2.63
CA HIS A 277 -17.85 -18.18 2.73
C HIS A 277 -19.00 -17.37 2.09
N THR A 278 -18.74 -16.14 1.67
CA THR A 278 -19.73 -15.26 1.05
C THR A 278 -20.17 -15.79 -0.31
N ASN A 279 -21.45 -16.00 -0.50
CA ASN A 279 -22.03 -16.47 -1.76
C ASN A 279 -22.21 -15.32 -2.78
N ILE A 280 -22.47 -15.69 -4.05
CA ILE A 280 -22.59 -14.72 -5.16
C ILE A 280 -23.69 -13.67 -4.94
N THR A 281 -24.80 -14.05 -4.30
CA THR A 281 -25.93 -13.14 -4.02
C THR A 281 -25.60 -12.15 -2.90
N GLN A 282 -24.81 -12.56 -1.90
CA GLN A 282 -24.27 -11.68 -0.89
C GLN A 282 -23.23 -10.73 -1.48
N TRP A 283 -22.32 -11.24 -2.33
CA TRP A 283 -21.37 -10.38 -3.03
C TRP A 283 -22.06 -9.31 -3.86
N TRP A 284 -23.16 -9.65 -4.56
CA TRP A 284 -23.92 -8.68 -5.32
C TRP A 284 -24.50 -7.57 -4.42
N ARG A 285 -25.04 -7.93 -3.25
CA ARG A 285 -25.52 -6.95 -2.26
C ARG A 285 -24.39 -6.07 -1.74
N ILE A 286 -23.28 -6.67 -1.32
CA ILE A 286 -22.10 -5.95 -0.80
C ILE A 286 -21.61 -4.94 -1.84
N ILE A 287 -21.50 -5.33 -3.11
CA ILE A 287 -21.05 -4.44 -4.19
C ILE A 287 -22.08 -3.31 -4.42
N ASN A 288 -23.36 -3.62 -4.41
CA ASN A 288 -24.40 -2.62 -4.62
C ASN A 288 -24.51 -1.60 -3.48
N ASP A 289 -24.32 -2.07 -2.25
CA ASP A 289 -24.43 -1.25 -1.05
C ASP A 289 -23.07 -0.67 -0.61
N ALA A 290 -21.98 -1.02 -1.32
CA ALA A 290 -20.63 -0.63 -0.98
C ALA A 290 -20.44 0.89 -0.77
N PRO A 291 -21.01 1.80 -1.56
CA PRO A 291 -20.88 3.24 -1.32
C PRO A 291 -21.42 3.67 0.05
N GLN A 292 -22.45 2.99 0.56
CA GLN A 292 -23.03 3.24 1.89
C GLN A 292 -22.21 2.56 2.98
N ILE A 293 -21.71 1.34 2.72
CA ILE A 293 -20.88 0.57 3.65
C ILE A 293 -19.56 1.29 3.90
N VAL A 294 -18.90 1.75 2.83
CA VAL A 294 -17.56 2.34 2.95
C VAL A 294 -17.56 3.83 3.27
N GLY A 295 -18.54 4.60 2.82
CA GLY A 295 -18.87 6.01 3.10
C GLY A 295 -17.84 6.87 3.85
N GLY A 296 -16.62 7.06 3.32
CA GLY A 296 -15.53 7.80 3.96
C GLY A 296 -14.85 7.10 5.13
N SER A 297 -15.29 5.89 5.49
CA SER A 297 -14.82 5.14 6.65
C SER A 297 -13.73 4.12 6.33
N ILE A 298 -13.54 3.82 5.05
CA ILE A 298 -12.49 2.93 4.54
C ILE A 298 -11.72 3.67 3.46
N ARG A 299 -10.40 3.59 3.50
CA ARG A 299 -9.50 4.11 2.47
C ARG A 299 -8.43 3.07 2.15
N THR A 300 -8.07 2.96 0.87
CA THR A 300 -7.02 2.01 0.47
C THR A 300 -6.22 2.52 -0.72
N THR A 301 -4.92 2.22 -0.70
CA THR A 301 -4.03 2.45 -1.85
C THR A 301 -4.08 1.31 -2.88
N MET A 302 -4.92 0.28 -2.67
CA MET A 302 -5.13 -0.79 -3.63
C MET A 302 -5.75 -0.24 -4.93
N PRO A 303 -5.22 -0.60 -6.13
CA PRO A 303 -5.73 -0.08 -7.40
C PRO A 303 -7.07 -0.74 -7.78
N MET A 304 -8.15 -0.32 -7.14
CA MET A 304 -9.51 -0.87 -7.30
C MET A 304 -10.13 -0.60 -8.69
N THR A 305 -9.50 0.24 -9.52
CA THR A 305 -9.96 0.51 -10.91
C THR A 305 -9.39 -0.47 -11.93
N ASN A 306 -8.41 -1.29 -11.55
CA ASN A 306 -7.78 -2.24 -12.47
C ASN A 306 -8.49 -3.61 -12.40
N PRO A 307 -9.29 -4.01 -13.41
CA PRO A 307 -10.06 -5.25 -13.36
C PRO A 307 -9.17 -6.51 -13.31
N VAL A 308 -7.97 -6.45 -13.89
CA VAL A 308 -7.02 -7.57 -13.88
C VAL A 308 -6.48 -7.76 -12.46
N MET A 309 -6.18 -6.68 -11.75
CA MET A 309 -5.75 -6.73 -10.35
C MET A 309 -6.86 -7.24 -9.44
N ILE A 310 -8.09 -6.77 -9.63
CA ILE A 310 -9.24 -7.26 -8.85
C ILE A 310 -9.44 -8.75 -9.08
N ALA A 311 -9.40 -9.22 -10.32
CA ALA A 311 -9.50 -10.66 -10.64
C ALA A 311 -8.36 -11.46 -10.00
N ALA A 312 -7.12 -10.96 -10.01
CA ALA A 312 -5.98 -11.61 -9.37
C ALA A 312 -6.14 -11.70 -7.84
N TRP A 313 -6.63 -10.65 -7.19
CA TRP A 313 -6.93 -10.70 -5.75
C TRP A 313 -8.07 -11.67 -5.42
N LEU A 314 -9.18 -11.62 -6.18
CA LEU A 314 -10.28 -12.57 -5.99
C LEU A 314 -9.78 -14.02 -6.15
N TRP A 315 -8.99 -14.27 -7.19
CA TRP A 315 -8.34 -15.58 -7.38
C TRP A 315 -7.46 -15.97 -6.18
N THR A 316 -6.66 -15.02 -5.68
CA THR A 316 -5.81 -15.22 -4.51
C THR A 316 -6.65 -15.58 -3.28
N PHE A 317 -7.72 -14.81 -3.01
CA PHE A 317 -8.58 -15.04 -1.85
C PHE A 317 -9.29 -16.41 -1.90
N VAL A 318 -9.66 -16.89 -3.08
CA VAL A 318 -10.25 -18.25 -3.24
C VAL A 318 -9.26 -19.36 -2.88
N GLN A 319 -7.96 -19.12 -3.11
CA GLN A 319 -6.89 -20.09 -2.80
C GLN A 319 -6.50 -20.14 -1.32
N ILE A 320 -6.87 -19.13 -0.54
CA ILE A 320 -6.50 -19.03 0.87
C ILE A 320 -7.19 -20.12 1.69
N ASP A 321 -6.42 -20.82 2.51
CA ASP A 321 -6.92 -21.73 3.53
C ASP A 321 -7.02 -20.98 4.88
N PRO A 322 -8.23 -20.69 5.41
CA PRO A 322 -8.39 -19.99 6.67
C PRO A 322 -7.73 -20.67 7.86
N GLN A 323 -7.53 -22.01 7.79
CA GLN A 323 -6.86 -22.77 8.85
C GLN A 323 -5.34 -22.59 8.85
N ARG A 324 -4.78 -22.01 7.78
CA ARG A 324 -3.35 -21.73 7.62
C ARG A 324 -2.98 -20.27 7.86
N ILE A 325 -3.83 -19.52 8.52
CA ILE A 325 -3.53 -18.13 8.86
C ILE A 325 -2.66 -18.12 10.11
N ALA A 326 -1.36 -17.86 9.92
CA ALA A 326 -0.43 -17.66 11.02
C ALA A 326 -0.54 -16.26 11.60
N SER A 327 -0.23 -16.12 12.88
CA SER A 327 -0.26 -14.83 13.57
C SER A 327 0.96 -14.65 14.46
N GLN A 328 1.69 -13.58 14.19
CA GLN A 328 2.81 -13.11 15.00
C GLN A 328 2.43 -11.78 15.65
N GLN A 329 3.05 -11.47 16.77
CA GLN A 329 2.92 -10.16 17.40
C GLN A 329 4.26 -9.71 17.99
N ILE A 330 4.50 -8.44 17.98
CA ILE A 330 5.60 -7.83 18.73
C ILE A 330 5.16 -7.70 20.19
N SER A 331 5.80 -8.46 21.07
CA SER A 331 5.39 -8.56 22.47
C SER A 331 6.56 -9.06 23.34
N PRO A 332 6.47 -8.93 24.67
CA PRO A 332 7.49 -9.50 25.57
C PRO A 332 7.70 -11.01 25.43
N GLN A 333 6.67 -11.75 24.96
CA GLN A 333 6.78 -13.18 24.73
C GLN A 333 7.60 -13.54 23.48
N THR A 334 7.52 -12.70 22.44
CA THR A 334 8.24 -12.89 21.19
C THR A 334 9.59 -12.17 21.14
N MET A 335 9.78 -11.18 22.04
CA MET A 335 10.95 -10.31 22.09
C MET A 335 11.51 -10.28 23.53
N PRO A 336 12.44 -11.15 23.91
CA PRO A 336 12.96 -11.22 25.28
C PRO A 336 13.61 -9.94 25.80
N ARG A 337 14.15 -9.11 24.88
CA ARG A 337 14.78 -7.81 25.21
C ARG A 337 13.82 -6.63 25.12
N TYR A 338 12.53 -6.91 25.10
CA TYR A 338 11.49 -5.91 25.12
C TYR A 338 11.32 -5.31 26.52
N THR A 339 11.38 -4.00 26.64
CA THR A 339 11.27 -3.29 27.92
C THR A 339 10.23 -2.20 27.85
N VAL A 340 9.77 -1.76 29.01
CA VAL A 340 8.81 -0.66 29.14
C VAL A 340 9.50 0.50 29.86
N ASP A 341 9.46 1.67 29.23
CA ASP A 341 9.94 2.94 29.80
C ASP A 341 8.76 3.92 29.90
N GLY A 342 8.20 4.05 31.09
CA GLY A 342 6.98 4.81 31.28
C GLY A 342 5.80 4.16 30.55
N THR A 343 5.31 4.84 29.49
CA THR A 343 4.23 4.35 28.62
C THR A 343 4.74 3.86 27.27
N ASP A 344 6.06 3.91 27.03
CA ASP A 344 6.67 3.54 25.77
C ASP A 344 7.23 2.13 25.82
N LEU A 345 7.15 1.44 24.70
CA LEU A 345 7.65 0.10 24.55
C LEU A 345 8.97 0.16 23.78
N LEU A 346 10.05 -0.22 24.43
CA LEU A 346 11.38 -0.27 23.84
C LEU A 346 11.66 -1.66 23.29
N TRP A 347 12.40 -1.73 22.21
CA TRP A 347 12.65 -2.96 21.45
C TRP A 347 14.12 -3.08 21.05
N ASP A 348 14.52 -4.30 20.75
CA ASP A 348 15.83 -4.65 20.21
C ASP A 348 15.70 -5.00 18.72
N ALA A 349 16.63 -4.52 17.90
CA ALA A 349 16.59 -4.68 16.44
C ALA A 349 16.67 -6.15 16.00
N ASP A 350 17.51 -6.97 16.67
CA ASP A 350 17.64 -8.40 16.33
C ASP A 350 16.38 -9.17 16.69
N ASP A 351 15.71 -8.78 17.78
CA ASP A 351 14.45 -9.39 18.19
C ASP A 351 13.34 -9.05 17.18
N VAL A 352 13.24 -7.79 16.72
CA VAL A 352 12.31 -7.39 15.67
C VAL A 352 12.59 -8.16 14.38
N ARG A 353 13.85 -8.23 13.96
CA ARG A 353 14.27 -8.96 12.76
C ARG A 353 13.87 -10.44 12.82
N ARG A 354 14.06 -11.08 13.97
CA ARG A 354 13.67 -12.49 14.19
C ARG A 354 12.16 -12.69 14.06
N VAL A 355 11.34 -11.81 14.67
CA VAL A 355 9.88 -11.87 14.58
C VAL A 355 9.41 -11.60 13.14
N THR A 356 10.01 -10.62 12.46
CA THR A 356 9.72 -10.32 11.04
C THR A 356 10.07 -11.52 10.14
N THR A 357 11.20 -12.18 10.39
CA THR A 357 11.61 -13.39 9.66
C THR A 357 10.57 -14.50 9.84
N ALA A 358 10.16 -14.79 11.07
CA ALA A 358 9.15 -15.80 11.36
C ALA A 358 7.82 -15.48 10.66
N TRP A 359 7.37 -14.23 10.73
CA TRP A 359 6.16 -13.77 10.06
C TRP A 359 6.19 -13.96 8.54
N LEU A 360 7.31 -13.66 7.89
CA LEU A 360 7.48 -13.87 6.45
C LEU A 360 7.50 -15.36 6.10
N GLN A 361 8.20 -16.19 6.88
CA GLN A 361 8.28 -17.64 6.68
C GLN A 361 6.91 -18.31 6.87
N ASP A 362 6.13 -17.90 7.85
CA ASP A 362 4.78 -18.39 8.12
C ASP A 362 3.85 -18.19 6.91
N ALA A 363 4.01 -17.11 6.15
CA ALA A 363 3.31 -16.91 4.89
C ALA A 363 3.89 -17.75 3.72
N GLY A 364 4.96 -18.51 3.94
CA GLY A 364 5.67 -19.23 2.88
C GLY A 364 6.52 -18.33 1.99
N ALA A 365 6.93 -17.16 2.49
CA ALA A 365 7.90 -16.32 1.81
C ALA A 365 9.30 -16.92 1.93
N SER A 366 10.10 -16.84 0.87
CA SER A 366 11.51 -17.20 0.94
C SER A 366 12.26 -16.08 1.67
N VAL A 367 12.87 -16.40 2.80
CA VAL A 367 13.51 -15.41 3.70
C VAL A 367 15.00 -15.70 3.90
N ASP A 368 15.54 -16.65 3.14
CA ASP A 368 16.97 -16.92 3.24
C ASP A 368 17.75 -15.95 2.33
N PRO A 369 18.45 -14.96 2.90
CA PRO A 369 19.29 -14.06 2.13
C PRO A 369 20.47 -14.78 1.45
N ALA A 370 20.79 -16.01 1.86
CA ALA A 370 21.84 -16.82 1.26
C ALA A 370 21.35 -17.77 0.15
N THR A 371 20.05 -18.07 0.09
CA THR A 371 19.48 -19.08 -0.82
C THR A 371 18.36 -18.59 -1.73
N ALA A 372 17.91 -17.35 -1.60
CA ALA A 372 17.03 -16.79 -2.60
C ALA A 372 17.79 -16.75 -3.94
N PRO A 373 17.42 -17.57 -4.94
CA PRO A 373 17.93 -17.34 -6.29
C PRO A 373 17.24 -16.05 -6.78
N ILE A 374 17.78 -14.95 -6.38
CA ILE A 374 17.56 -13.73 -7.12
C ILE A 374 18.22 -14.05 -8.45
N SER A 375 17.42 -14.30 -9.47
CA SER A 375 17.96 -14.25 -10.82
C SER A 375 18.71 -12.92 -10.87
N THR A 376 20.02 -13.00 -11.00
CA THR A 376 20.92 -11.86 -11.09
C THR A 376 20.40 -10.90 -12.16
N ASP A 377 19.70 -11.40 -13.15
CA ASP A 377 19.00 -10.65 -14.19
C ASP A 377 17.82 -9.80 -13.68
N MET A 378 16.99 -10.29 -12.77
CA MET A 378 15.87 -9.49 -12.27
C MET A 378 16.34 -8.36 -11.35
N VAL A 379 17.32 -8.61 -10.47
CA VAL A 379 17.93 -7.54 -9.65
C VAL A 379 18.66 -6.55 -10.50
N THR A 380 19.35 -7.00 -11.54
CA THR A 380 20.04 -6.13 -12.49
C THR A 380 19.02 -5.33 -13.31
N GLN A 381 17.93 -5.92 -13.77
CA GLN A 381 16.84 -5.20 -14.46
C GLN A 381 16.08 -4.24 -13.52
N PHE A 382 15.80 -4.62 -12.27
CA PHE A 382 15.19 -3.70 -11.29
C PHE A 382 16.16 -2.61 -10.84
N ARG A 383 17.45 -2.91 -10.65
CA ARG A 383 18.47 -1.87 -10.44
C ARG A 383 18.61 -0.98 -11.64
N GLN A 384 18.66 -1.51 -12.86
CA GLN A 384 18.73 -0.71 -14.07
C GLN A 384 17.48 0.13 -14.28
N ALA A 385 16.27 -0.39 -14.10
CA ALA A 385 15.03 0.38 -14.21
C ALA A 385 14.87 1.42 -13.09
N ALA A 386 15.28 1.10 -11.86
CA ALA A 386 15.35 2.07 -10.75
C ALA A 386 16.46 3.09 -11.00
N ASP A 387 17.64 2.67 -11.45
CA ASP A 387 18.76 3.54 -11.85
C ASP A 387 18.42 4.41 -13.05
N ASP A 388 17.69 3.92 -14.05
CA ASP A 388 17.29 4.69 -15.22
C ASP A 388 16.20 5.70 -14.89
N SER A 389 15.24 5.35 -14.06
CA SER A 389 14.24 6.29 -13.52
C SER A 389 14.90 7.34 -12.60
N TRP A 390 15.87 6.93 -11.80
CA TRP A 390 16.68 7.80 -10.95
C TRP A 390 17.63 8.68 -11.74
N ARG A 391 18.32 8.14 -12.73
CA ARG A 391 19.24 8.90 -13.63
C ARG A 391 18.51 9.95 -14.43
N ASN A 392 17.30 9.70 -14.89
CA ASN A 392 16.51 10.69 -15.62
C ASN A 392 16.02 11.83 -14.72
N GLY A 393 15.65 11.56 -13.46
CA GLY A 393 15.31 12.59 -12.48
C GLY A 393 16.53 13.31 -11.88
N THR A 394 17.62 12.56 -11.56
CA THR A 394 18.83 13.11 -10.98
C THR A 394 19.76 13.76 -11.99
N ASN A 395 19.76 13.35 -13.26
CA ASN A 395 20.53 14.06 -14.31
C ASN A 395 20.06 15.50 -14.49
N TYR A 396 18.78 15.78 -14.37
CA TYR A 396 18.26 17.14 -14.38
C TYR A 396 18.80 17.98 -13.21
N VAL A 397 18.77 17.41 -11.99
CA VAL A 397 19.29 18.07 -10.77
C VAL A 397 20.83 18.16 -10.82
N ARG A 398 21.53 17.13 -11.30
CA ARG A 398 22.99 17.14 -11.50
C ARG A 398 23.43 18.19 -12.50
N THR A 399 22.70 18.35 -13.61
CA THR A 399 22.97 19.37 -14.62
C THR A 399 22.77 20.78 -14.06
N LEU A 400 21.72 20.99 -13.26
CA LEU A 400 21.46 22.27 -12.57
C LEU A 400 22.53 22.61 -11.53
N MET A 401 23.14 21.61 -10.87
CA MET A 401 24.16 21.79 -9.82
C MET A 401 25.61 21.73 -10.37
N GLY A 402 25.84 21.57 -11.67
CA GLY A 402 27.20 21.48 -12.26
C GLY A 402 27.95 20.21 -11.85
N LEU A 403 27.28 19.15 -11.40
CA LEU A 403 27.85 17.88 -10.93
C LEU A 403 28.11 16.86 -12.05
N THR A 404 27.93 17.24 -13.30
CA THR A 404 28.25 16.40 -14.47
C THR A 404 29.75 16.47 -14.77
N THR A 405 30.55 15.62 -14.16
CA THR A 405 31.90 15.32 -14.58
C THR A 405 32.06 13.82 -14.79
N SER A 406 32.88 13.47 -15.79
CA SER A 406 33.20 12.10 -16.20
C SER A 406 34.12 11.33 -15.23
N GLU A 407 34.31 11.81 -14.03
CA GLU A 407 35.02 11.13 -12.94
C GLU A 407 34.02 10.36 -12.09
N GLY A 408 34.33 9.12 -11.67
CA GLY A 408 33.48 8.25 -10.89
C GLY A 408 32.91 8.98 -9.67
N ALA A 409 31.65 8.72 -9.34
CA ALA A 409 30.99 9.37 -8.21
C ALA A 409 31.71 8.97 -6.91
N ALA A 410 32.32 9.95 -6.22
CA ALA A 410 32.96 9.72 -4.93
C ALA A 410 31.94 9.23 -3.90
N SER A 411 32.32 8.23 -3.10
CA SER A 411 31.55 7.76 -1.96
C SER A 411 31.63 8.77 -0.81
N VAL A 412 30.51 8.93 -0.09
CA VAL A 412 30.40 9.89 1.02
C VAL A 412 29.97 9.17 2.28
N GLN A 413 30.67 9.36 3.40
CA GLN A 413 30.24 8.87 4.69
C GLN A 413 30.04 10.01 5.69
N VAL A 414 28.95 9.97 6.45
CA VAL A 414 28.59 11.02 7.42
C VAL A 414 28.74 10.50 8.83
N PHE A 415 29.47 11.22 9.66
CA PHE A 415 29.64 10.94 11.08
C PHE A 415 29.04 12.04 11.95
N ASN A 416 28.36 11.65 13.03
CA ASN A 416 27.77 12.56 13.99
C ASN A 416 28.75 12.82 15.15
N ALA A 417 29.23 14.04 15.25
CA ALA A 417 30.02 14.53 16.38
C ALA A 417 29.26 15.59 17.22
N SER A 418 27.98 15.83 16.90
CA SER A 418 27.14 16.83 17.60
C SER A 418 26.45 16.28 18.86
N ARG A 419 26.43 14.96 19.06
CA ARG A 419 25.61 14.22 20.04
C ARG A 419 24.08 14.41 19.88
N VAL A 420 23.61 15.09 18.86
CA VAL A 420 22.19 15.16 18.55
C VAL A 420 21.81 13.91 17.74
N SER A 421 20.92 13.09 18.28
CA SER A 421 20.54 11.81 17.67
C SER A 421 20.01 11.97 16.25
N GLY A 422 20.44 11.10 15.33
CA GLY A 422 19.95 11.01 13.97
C GLY A 422 20.46 12.07 12.99
N VAL A 423 21.33 13.01 13.39
CA VAL A 423 21.84 14.06 12.50
C VAL A 423 22.64 13.47 11.33
N ALA A 424 23.58 12.56 11.59
CA ALA A 424 24.35 11.93 10.52
C ALA A 424 23.46 11.21 9.50
N ARG A 425 22.41 10.55 9.98
CA ARG A 425 21.44 9.87 9.10
C ARG A 425 20.66 10.86 8.25
N ARG A 426 20.09 11.92 8.84
CA ARG A 426 19.38 12.96 8.09
C ARG A 426 20.27 13.59 7.03
N THR A 427 21.52 13.93 7.39
CA THR A 427 22.50 14.50 6.45
C THR A 427 22.85 13.52 5.36
N SER A 428 23.03 12.23 5.67
CA SER A 428 23.28 11.18 4.66
C SER A 428 22.09 11.00 3.73
N ASP A 429 20.86 11.00 4.26
CA ASP A 429 19.64 10.87 3.44
C ASP A 429 19.42 12.09 2.55
N GLN A 430 19.74 13.30 3.03
CA GLN A 430 19.73 14.52 2.22
C GLN A 430 20.72 14.42 1.05
N LEU A 431 21.95 13.97 1.29
CA LEU A 431 22.96 13.80 0.23
C LEU A 431 22.56 12.70 -0.75
N ARG A 432 21.97 11.61 -0.25
CA ARG A 432 21.46 10.52 -1.07
C ARG A 432 20.29 10.98 -1.96
N SER A 433 19.41 11.83 -1.45
CA SER A 433 18.30 12.41 -2.23
C SER A 433 18.80 13.30 -3.39
N LEU A 434 20.03 13.77 -3.31
CA LEU A 434 20.70 14.54 -4.35
C LEU A 434 21.57 13.67 -5.29
N GLY A 435 21.51 12.35 -5.14
CA GLY A 435 22.17 11.38 -6.01
C GLY A 435 23.63 11.09 -5.67
N LEU A 436 24.07 11.45 -4.45
CA LEU A 436 25.40 11.08 -3.97
C LEU A 436 25.41 9.66 -3.41
N VAL A 437 26.47 8.90 -3.67
CA VAL A 437 26.67 7.56 -3.09
C VAL A 437 27.05 7.74 -1.63
N THR A 438 26.16 7.38 -0.69
CA THR A 438 26.43 7.52 0.74
C THR A 438 26.60 6.16 1.40
N GLU A 439 27.65 6.03 2.20
CA GLU A 439 27.88 4.87 3.08
C GLU A 439 27.03 4.96 4.35
N VAL A 440 27.07 3.89 5.16
CA VAL A 440 26.33 3.83 6.41
C VAL A 440 26.83 4.95 7.36
N PRO A 441 25.93 5.84 7.84
CA PRO A 441 26.34 6.90 8.76
C PRO A 441 26.79 6.34 10.12
N GLY A 442 27.76 7.02 10.76
CA GLY A 442 28.32 6.61 12.03
C GLY A 442 28.28 7.72 13.08
N ASP A 443 28.66 7.37 14.31
CA ASP A 443 28.86 8.32 15.40
C ASP A 443 30.34 8.42 15.74
N VAL A 444 30.80 9.63 16.13
CA VAL A 444 32.16 9.87 16.60
C VAL A 444 32.20 9.71 18.12
N LEU A 445 33.04 8.85 18.60
CA LEU A 445 33.34 8.71 20.06
C LEU A 445 34.34 9.78 20.44
N GLY A 446 33.98 10.67 21.38
CA GLY A 446 34.88 11.70 21.89
C GLY A 446 34.19 13.06 22.11
N ASP A 447 34.96 14.13 21.94
CA ASP A 447 34.47 15.49 22.17
C ASP A 447 33.43 15.95 21.15
N ILE A 448 32.53 16.82 21.58
CA ILE A 448 31.50 17.41 20.72
C ILE A 448 32.18 18.36 19.75
N ALA A 449 31.98 18.15 18.45
CA ALA A 449 32.38 19.11 17.44
C ALA A 449 31.41 20.27 17.38
N THR A 450 31.89 21.49 17.39
CA THR A 450 31.09 22.71 17.26
C THR A 450 30.86 23.10 15.79
N THR A 451 31.76 22.65 14.92
CA THR A 451 31.74 23.00 13.49
C THR A 451 31.75 21.74 12.63
N THR A 452 30.93 21.74 11.59
CA THR A 452 30.89 20.68 10.59
C THR A 452 32.12 20.77 9.68
N ILE A 453 32.80 19.62 9.50
CA ILE A 453 34.00 19.52 8.66
C ILE A 453 33.77 18.46 7.57
N ILE A 454 34.14 18.80 6.35
CA ILE A 454 34.09 17.95 5.17
C ILE A 454 35.52 17.58 4.80
N TYR A 455 35.93 16.34 5.01
CA TYR A 455 37.23 15.80 4.68
C TYR A 455 37.21 15.27 3.25
N ASP A 456 38.00 15.86 2.37
CA ASP A 456 38.29 15.30 1.04
C ASP A 456 39.48 14.33 1.17
N VAL A 457 39.18 13.06 1.35
CA VAL A 457 40.18 12.02 1.68
C VAL A 457 40.94 11.56 0.43
N ASN A 458 40.22 11.40 -0.68
CA ASN A 458 40.76 10.80 -1.91
C ASN A 458 40.79 11.78 -3.10
N ASN A 459 40.95 13.09 -2.82
CA ASN A 459 41.13 14.15 -3.80
C ASN A 459 39.98 14.31 -4.80
N HIS A 460 38.80 14.57 -4.29
CA HIS A 460 37.59 14.92 -5.04
C HIS A 460 37.11 16.37 -4.77
N PRO A 461 37.98 17.41 -5.01
CA PRO A 461 37.75 18.78 -4.53
C PRO A 461 36.50 19.43 -5.10
N LYS A 462 36.12 19.13 -6.35
CA LYS A 462 34.89 19.66 -6.95
C LYS A 462 33.63 19.12 -6.24
N GLN A 463 33.66 17.87 -5.87
CA GLN A 463 32.52 17.21 -5.22
C GLN A 463 32.44 17.64 -3.75
N ALA A 464 33.55 17.74 -3.05
CA ALA A 464 33.63 18.28 -1.70
C ALA A 464 33.14 19.75 -1.63
N ALA A 465 33.53 20.58 -2.58
CA ALA A 465 33.04 21.95 -2.70
C ALA A 465 31.53 22.04 -2.97
N SER A 466 30.99 21.16 -3.81
CA SER A 466 29.55 21.08 -4.09
C SER A 466 28.76 20.63 -2.86
N ILE A 467 29.29 19.66 -2.12
CA ILE A 467 28.71 19.22 -0.84
C ILE A 467 28.69 20.37 0.17
N ALA A 468 29.74 21.19 0.25
CA ALA A 468 29.82 22.34 1.16
C ALA A 468 28.77 23.45 0.85
N GLN A 469 28.23 23.48 -0.38
CA GLN A 469 27.13 24.38 -0.71
C GLN A 469 25.78 23.87 -0.18
N ILE A 470 25.67 22.55 0.03
CA ILE A 470 24.44 21.87 0.48
C ILE A 470 24.45 21.71 1.99
N ILE A 471 25.57 21.25 2.51
CA ILE A 471 25.81 21.03 3.94
C ILE A 471 26.85 22.08 4.39
N PRO A 472 26.42 23.12 5.10
CA PRO A 472 27.35 24.14 5.58
C PRO A 472 28.48 23.51 6.42
N GLY A 473 29.71 23.58 5.93
CA GLY A 473 30.86 22.96 6.57
C GLY A 473 32.16 23.44 5.97
N LYS A 474 33.26 23.30 6.72
CA LYS A 474 34.60 23.63 6.26
C LYS A 474 35.19 22.45 5.49
N VAL A 475 35.52 22.63 4.23
CA VAL A 475 36.26 21.63 3.44
C VAL A 475 37.72 21.64 3.84
N VAL A 476 38.29 20.47 4.11
CA VAL A 476 39.70 20.26 4.44
C VAL A 476 40.24 19.02 3.69
N THR A 477 41.53 19.06 3.40
CA THR A 477 42.28 17.94 2.78
C THR A 477 43.19 17.25 3.77
N ASP A 478 42.99 17.52 5.06
CA ASP A 478 43.76 16.93 6.15
C ASP A 478 43.39 15.46 6.35
N LYS A 479 44.25 14.70 7.04
CA LYS A 479 43.96 13.34 7.41
C LYS A 479 42.79 13.28 8.39
N LEU A 480 42.01 12.22 8.28
CA LEU A 480 40.89 11.95 9.19
C LEU A 480 41.44 11.86 10.66
N PRO A 481 40.68 12.36 11.64
CA PRO A 481 40.95 12.15 13.06
C PRO A 481 41.09 10.66 13.38
N ALA A 482 41.98 10.33 14.31
CA ALA A 482 42.33 8.94 14.65
C ALA A 482 41.13 8.10 15.19
N ASN A 483 40.06 8.77 15.64
CA ASN A 483 38.83 8.16 16.14
C ASN A 483 37.75 7.97 15.03
N ILE A 484 38.09 8.26 13.77
CA ILE A 484 37.20 8.04 12.62
C ILE A 484 37.88 7.08 11.66
N ILE A 485 37.24 5.96 11.41
CA ILE A 485 37.63 4.96 10.41
C ILE A 485 36.63 4.96 9.30
N SER A 486 37.05 5.28 8.09
CA SER A 486 36.18 5.32 6.90
C SER A 486 36.97 4.88 5.67
N SER A 487 36.30 4.20 4.75
CA SER A 487 36.79 3.89 3.41
C SER A 487 36.24 4.83 2.33
N ALA A 488 35.37 5.77 2.72
CA ALA A 488 34.75 6.72 1.80
C ALA A 488 35.76 7.75 1.26
N ASP A 489 35.49 8.22 0.06
CA ASP A 489 36.32 9.23 -0.59
C ASP A 489 36.17 10.61 0.04
N ILE A 490 34.96 10.91 0.55
CA ILE A 490 34.65 12.14 1.28
C ILE A 490 34.00 11.77 2.61
N VAL A 491 34.48 12.34 3.70
CA VAL A 491 33.94 12.12 5.04
C VAL A 491 33.43 13.43 5.62
N ILE A 492 32.19 13.44 6.08
CA ILE A 492 31.53 14.61 6.69
C ILE A 492 31.39 14.33 8.18
N VAL A 493 32.00 15.16 9.01
CA VAL A 493 31.87 15.14 10.47
C VAL A 493 30.93 16.27 10.88
N VAL A 494 29.73 15.92 11.26
CA VAL A 494 28.66 16.88 11.57
C VAL A 494 28.84 17.45 12.98
N GLY A 495 28.98 18.76 13.09
CA GLY A 495 29.04 19.50 14.34
C GLY A 495 27.69 20.00 14.83
N THR A 496 27.69 20.76 15.93
CA THR A 496 26.48 21.35 16.50
C THR A 496 25.94 22.54 15.69
N ASP A 497 26.73 23.06 14.77
CA ASP A 497 26.36 24.18 13.87
C ASP A 497 25.21 23.85 12.91
N ILE A 498 25.09 22.58 12.51
CA ILE A 498 24.00 22.12 11.64
C ILE A 498 23.08 21.08 12.31
N ALA A 499 23.31 20.76 13.56
CA ALA A 499 22.56 19.76 14.32
C ALA A 499 21.29 20.29 14.98
N LYS A 500 20.58 21.23 14.33
CA LYS A 500 19.33 21.83 14.87
C LYS A 500 18.10 21.03 14.52
#